data_e9ba082977d6514dc49b172e4339a388
#
_entry.id   e9ba082977d6514dc49b172e4339a388
#
_cell.length_a   1.000
_cell.length_b   1.000
_cell.length_c   1.000
_cell.angle_alpha   90.00
_cell.angle_beta   90.00
_cell.angle_gamma   90.00
#
_symmetry.space_group_name_H-M   'P 1'
#
loop_
_entity.id
_entity.type
_entity.pdbx_description
1 polymer ?
#
loop_
_entity_poly.entity_id
_entity_poly.type
_entity_poly.pdbx_seq_one_letter_code
_entity_poly.pdbx_strand_id
1 'polypeptide(L)'
;ITNLELNDALDIGTTEDISNQSSNTIIKNLKRINIFKSISNQDIKSSFFEKKLNKSITDDLSKIELDEFSSDIVLSNATIEHVGSEQNQRKMLDNIIKLSKKVFVISTPNRYYPIDFHTKIPFLHWLPKTYHRQILKIIGLSFYAKEENLNLLSKKDLILFMKKYDFNYKILNIKLFNINSNLILIGIKKF
;
A
#
# COMPACT_ATOMS: atom_id res chain seq x y z
N ILE A 1 13.60 -16.04 -0.47
CA ILE A 1 12.79 -15.96 0.78
C ILE A 1 12.49 -17.39 1.22
N THR A 2 13.54 -18.12 1.53
CA THR A 2 13.42 -19.51 1.94
C THR A 2 13.35 -19.56 3.46
N ASN A 3 12.30 -20.17 4.01
CA ASN A 3 12.11 -20.59 5.40
C ASN A 3 11.76 -19.52 6.45
N LEU A 4 11.09 -18.42 6.11
CA LEU A 4 10.45 -17.61 7.14
C LEU A 4 9.12 -18.28 7.52
N GLU A 5 9.03 -18.79 8.73
CA GLU A 5 7.75 -19.18 9.31
C GLU A 5 6.97 -17.90 9.62
N LEU A 6 5.80 -17.75 9.01
CA LEU A 6 4.89 -16.63 9.18
C LEU A 6 3.61 -17.14 9.83
N ASN A 7 3.29 -16.64 11.01
CA ASN A 7 2.13 -17.10 11.80
C ASN A 7 0.94 -16.16 11.69
N ASP A 8 1.19 -14.84 11.60
CA ASP A 8 0.17 -13.82 11.55
C ASP A 8 0.44 -12.78 10.44
N ALA A 9 -0.64 -12.22 9.90
CA ALA A 9 -0.62 -11.22 8.85
C ALA A 9 -1.48 -10.02 9.22
N LEU A 10 -0.99 -8.83 8.88
CA LEU A 10 -1.73 -7.57 8.98
C LEU A 10 -1.94 -7.00 7.58
N ASP A 11 -3.19 -6.66 7.26
CA ASP A 11 -3.54 -5.93 6.04
C ASP A 11 -3.79 -4.46 6.35
N ILE A 12 -3.18 -3.58 5.56
CA ILE A 12 -3.29 -2.12 5.67
C ILE A 12 -4.09 -1.57 4.49
N GLY A 13 -5.16 -0.84 4.80
CA GLY A 13 -6.07 -0.32 3.78
C GLY A 13 -7.09 -1.35 3.31
N THR A 14 -7.43 -2.28 4.19
CA THR A 14 -8.48 -3.28 3.98
C THR A 14 -9.78 -2.63 3.57
N THR A 15 -10.49 -3.23 2.62
CA THR A 15 -11.85 -2.85 2.24
C THR A 15 -12.87 -3.84 2.80
N GLU A 16 -14.08 -3.36 3.10
CA GLU A 16 -15.15 -4.20 3.67
C GLU A 16 -15.59 -5.32 2.73
N ASP A 17 -15.53 -5.09 1.42
CA ASP A 17 -15.95 -6.07 0.42
C ASP A 17 -14.98 -7.24 0.31
N ILE A 18 -15.16 -8.23 1.18
CA ILE A 18 -14.40 -9.48 1.17
C ILE A 18 -14.94 -10.46 0.11
N SER A 19 -16.20 -10.32 -0.33
CA SER A 19 -16.81 -11.19 -1.33
C SER A 19 -16.24 -10.96 -2.73
N ASN A 20 -15.84 -9.75 -3.03
CA ASN A 20 -15.23 -9.41 -4.31
C ASN A 20 -13.83 -10.02 -4.42
N GLN A 21 -13.62 -10.85 -5.47
CA GLN A 21 -12.34 -11.51 -5.71
C GLN A 21 -11.17 -10.54 -5.93
N SER A 22 -11.42 -9.33 -6.41
CA SER A 22 -10.39 -8.31 -6.64
C SER A 22 -10.04 -7.52 -5.38
N SER A 23 -10.88 -7.52 -4.35
CA SER A 23 -10.64 -6.83 -3.09
C SER A 23 -9.80 -7.67 -2.14
N ASN A 24 -8.86 -7.05 -1.43
CA ASN A 24 -8.02 -7.72 -0.43
C ASN A 24 -7.29 -8.98 -0.96
N THR A 25 -6.95 -8.99 -2.26
CA THR A 25 -6.49 -10.18 -3.00
C THR A 25 -5.25 -10.81 -2.39
N ILE A 26 -4.28 -9.99 -1.94
CA ILE A 26 -3.02 -10.53 -1.43
C ILE A 26 -3.27 -11.31 -0.15
N ILE A 27 -3.96 -10.71 0.83
CA ILE A 27 -4.16 -11.35 2.14
C ILE A 27 -5.05 -12.60 2.06
N LYS A 28 -6.08 -12.60 1.21
CA LYS A 28 -6.95 -13.76 1.00
C LYS A 28 -6.22 -14.98 0.44
N ASN A 29 -5.14 -14.76 -0.31
CA ASN A 29 -4.38 -15.83 -0.96
C ASN A 29 -3.16 -16.27 -0.16
N LEU A 30 -2.93 -15.72 1.04
CA LEU A 30 -1.89 -16.22 1.92
C LEU A 30 -2.26 -17.60 2.44
N LYS A 31 -1.35 -18.56 2.21
CA LYS A 31 -1.47 -19.92 2.74
C LYS A 31 -0.61 -20.06 4.00
N ARG A 32 -1.02 -20.93 4.92
CA ARG A 32 -0.28 -21.25 6.16
C ARG A 32 -0.20 -20.11 7.17
N ILE A 33 -1.14 -19.15 7.10
CA ILE A 33 -1.31 -18.11 8.11
C ILE A 33 -2.64 -18.33 8.81
N ASN A 34 -2.62 -18.27 10.13
CA ASN A 34 -3.78 -18.60 10.95
C ASN A 34 -4.48 -17.36 11.53
N ILE A 35 -3.73 -16.26 11.70
CA ILE A 35 -4.22 -15.03 12.32
C ILE A 35 -4.13 -13.89 11.31
N PHE A 36 -5.29 -13.31 11.00
CA PHE A 36 -5.39 -12.15 10.12
C PHE A 36 -5.87 -10.92 10.90
N LYS A 37 -5.17 -9.81 10.75
CA LYS A 37 -5.47 -8.51 11.36
C LYS A 37 -5.69 -7.47 10.28
N SER A 38 -6.35 -6.37 10.61
CA SER A 38 -6.65 -5.28 9.69
C SER A 38 -6.50 -3.92 10.36
N ILE A 39 -5.90 -2.96 9.63
CA ILE A 39 -5.95 -1.52 9.93
C ILE A 39 -6.53 -0.82 8.71
N SER A 40 -7.64 -0.11 8.89
CA SER A 40 -8.32 0.60 7.83
C SER A 40 -9.04 1.84 8.38
N ASN A 41 -9.22 2.86 7.55
CA ASN A 41 -10.10 3.98 7.85
C ASN A 41 -11.59 3.66 7.60
N GLN A 42 -11.89 2.43 7.16
CA GLN A 42 -13.24 1.89 7.03
C GLN A 42 -13.58 1.00 8.21
N ASP A 43 -14.86 0.95 8.58
CA ASP A 43 -15.36 0.02 9.59
C ASP A 43 -15.46 -1.40 9.00
N ILE A 44 -14.47 -2.24 9.29
CA ILE A 44 -14.39 -3.61 8.77
C ILE A 44 -15.18 -4.57 9.68
N LYS A 45 -16.34 -5.06 9.21
CA LYS A 45 -17.21 -5.96 9.95
C LYS A 45 -16.89 -7.45 9.70
N SER A 46 -16.21 -7.76 8.62
CA SER A 46 -15.91 -9.13 8.23
C SER A 46 -15.24 -9.94 9.35
N SER A 47 -15.74 -11.16 9.58
CA SER A 47 -15.17 -12.13 10.52
C SER A 47 -13.85 -12.76 10.06
N PHE A 48 -13.41 -12.47 8.83
CA PHE A 48 -12.12 -12.92 8.32
C PHE A 48 -10.95 -12.38 9.14
N PHE A 49 -11.09 -11.17 9.68
CA PHE A 49 -10.07 -10.55 10.53
C PHE A 49 -10.38 -10.75 12.00
N GLU A 50 -9.44 -11.37 12.72
CA GLU A 50 -9.55 -11.59 14.18
C GLU A 50 -9.48 -10.27 14.94
N LYS A 51 -8.59 -9.37 14.52
CA LYS A 51 -8.41 -8.03 15.09
C LYS A 51 -8.53 -6.95 14.02
N LYS A 52 -9.24 -5.89 14.38
CA LYS A 52 -9.53 -4.76 13.47
C LYS A 52 -9.32 -3.45 14.20
N LEU A 53 -8.60 -2.52 13.54
CA LEU A 53 -8.41 -1.16 14.03
C LEU A 53 -8.97 -0.19 12.97
N ASN A 54 -10.02 0.56 13.35
CA ASN A 54 -10.55 1.63 12.52
C ASN A 54 -9.72 2.90 12.75
N LYS A 55 -8.68 3.07 11.95
CA LYS A 55 -7.75 4.19 12.05
C LYS A 55 -7.01 4.39 10.73
N SER A 56 -6.67 5.64 10.42
CA SER A 56 -5.77 5.90 9.29
C SER A 56 -4.37 5.40 9.60
N ILE A 57 -3.75 4.72 8.64
CA ILE A 57 -2.35 4.27 8.78
C ILE A 57 -1.36 5.45 8.81
N THR A 58 -1.81 6.66 8.46
CA THR A 58 -1.01 7.88 8.54
C THR A 58 -1.10 8.57 9.91
N ASP A 59 -1.94 8.08 10.83
CA ASP A 59 -2.02 8.58 12.19
C ASP A 59 -0.90 8.02 13.06
N ASP A 60 -0.67 8.66 14.21
CA ASP A 60 0.26 8.12 15.19
C ASP A 60 -0.34 6.89 15.87
N LEU A 61 0.41 5.81 15.85
CA LEU A 61 0.03 4.58 16.53
C LEU A 61 0.60 4.61 17.96
N SER A 62 -0.27 4.37 18.94
CA SER A 62 0.12 4.21 20.34
C SER A 62 0.95 2.93 20.52
N LYS A 63 1.68 2.83 21.63
CA LYS A 63 2.44 1.62 21.96
C LYS A 63 1.54 0.39 22.04
N ILE A 64 0.34 0.51 22.60
CA ILE A 64 -0.64 -0.60 22.70
C ILE A 64 -1.05 -1.05 21.30
N GLU A 65 -1.39 -0.12 20.39
CA GLU A 65 -1.76 -0.45 19.01
C GLU A 65 -0.60 -1.11 18.25
N LEU A 66 0.64 -0.62 18.44
CA LEU A 66 1.82 -1.24 17.84
C LEU A 66 2.01 -2.67 18.35
N ASP A 67 1.93 -2.89 19.67
CA ASP A 67 2.12 -4.22 20.26
C ASP A 67 1.03 -5.19 19.80
N GLU A 68 -0.22 -4.74 19.73
CA GLU A 68 -1.38 -5.57 19.39
C GLU A 68 -1.43 -5.93 17.90
N PHE A 69 -1.10 -4.97 17.01
CA PHE A 69 -1.22 -5.13 15.56
C PHE A 69 0.09 -5.52 14.88
N SER A 70 1.24 -5.49 15.56
CA SER A 70 2.48 -6.03 15.00
C SER A 70 2.32 -7.46 14.53
N SER A 71 2.81 -7.76 13.31
CA SER A 71 2.61 -9.04 12.66
C SER A 71 3.87 -9.50 11.91
N ASP A 72 3.99 -10.81 11.72
CA ASP A 72 5.12 -11.42 11.01
C ASP A 72 5.21 -10.88 9.57
N ILE A 73 4.05 -10.72 8.92
CA ILE A 73 3.96 -10.06 7.63
C ILE A 73 2.94 -8.93 7.65
N VAL A 74 3.33 -7.76 7.14
CA VAL A 74 2.44 -6.61 6.94
C VAL A 74 2.27 -6.37 5.46
N LEU A 75 1.02 -6.30 5.02
CA LEU A 75 0.63 -6.14 3.62
C LEU A 75 -0.06 -4.80 3.41
N SER A 76 0.15 -4.20 2.26
CA SER A 76 -0.66 -3.09 1.78
C SER A 76 -0.77 -3.15 0.27
N ASN A 77 -1.99 -3.24 -0.23
CA ASN A 77 -2.25 -3.39 -1.65
C ASN A 77 -2.99 -2.17 -2.21
N ALA A 78 -2.34 -1.42 -3.10
CA ALA A 78 -2.91 -0.26 -3.78
C ALA A 78 -3.55 0.76 -2.79
N THR A 79 -2.83 1.08 -1.72
CA THR A 79 -3.29 2.01 -0.67
C THR A 79 -2.39 3.25 -0.58
N ILE A 80 -1.07 3.09 -0.74
CA ILE A 80 -0.09 4.16 -0.54
C ILE A 80 -0.31 5.35 -1.47
N GLU A 81 -0.86 5.15 -2.66
CA GLU A 81 -1.22 6.22 -3.59
C GLU A 81 -2.45 7.05 -3.15
N HIS A 82 -3.22 6.55 -2.16
CA HIS A 82 -4.45 7.16 -1.65
C HIS A 82 -4.31 7.81 -0.28
N VAL A 83 -3.12 7.84 0.30
CA VAL A 83 -2.90 8.48 1.62
C VAL A 83 -2.50 9.94 1.54
N GLY A 84 -2.52 10.54 0.36
CA GLY A 84 -2.29 11.97 0.14
C GLY A 84 -0.85 12.36 -0.13
N SER A 85 -0.32 13.29 0.66
CA SER A 85 1.00 13.90 0.42
C SER A 85 2.15 12.89 0.50
N GLU A 86 3.30 13.27 -0.07
CA GLU A 86 4.53 12.48 0.08
C GLU A 86 4.88 12.26 1.57
N GLN A 87 4.62 13.25 2.43
CA GLN A 87 4.82 13.13 3.87
C GLN A 87 3.94 12.03 4.47
N ASN A 88 2.67 11.96 4.07
CA ASN A 88 1.76 10.89 4.50
C ASN A 88 2.18 9.52 3.97
N GLN A 89 2.64 9.44 2.71
CA GLN A 89 3.17 8.20 2.14
C GLN A 89 4.40 7.70 2.92
N ARG A 90 5.29 8.60 3.33
CA ARG A 90 6.43 8.26 4.19
C ARG A 90 5.99 7.85 5.59
N LYS A 91 5.00 8.52 6.18
CA LYS A 91 4.45 8.17 7.50
C LYS A 91 3.77 6.80 7.48
N MET A 92 3.01 6.50 6.43
CA MET A 92 2.46 5.15 6.21
C MET A 92 3.57 4.10 6.16
N LEU A 93 4.65 4.34 5.41
CA LEU A 93 5.78 3.43 5.36
C LEU A 93 6.46 3.26 6.71
N ASP A 94 6.64 4.35 7.48
CA ASP A 94 7.18 4.30 8.86
C ASP A 94 6.34 3.40 9.75
N ASN A 95 5.01 3.53 9.70
CA ASN A 95 4.11 2.72 10.50
C ASN A 95 4.10 1.25 10.06
N ILE A 96 4.11 0.98 8.75
CA ILE A 96 4.24 -0.39 8.22
C ILE A 96 5.53 -1.06 8.71
N ILE A 97 6.65 -0.35 8.69
CA ILE A 97 7.94 -0.85 9.16
C ILE A 97 7.92 -1.14 10.68
N LYS A 98 7.30 -0.26 11.48
CA LYS A 98 7.14 -0.48 12.93
C LYS A 98 6.27 -1.70 13.23
N LEU A 99 5.17 -1.89 12.50
CA LEU A 99 4.24 -3.00 12.66
C LEU A 99 4.80 -4.34 12.16
N SER A 100 5.82 -4.30 11.30
CA SER A 100 6.39 -5.48 10.66
C SER A 100 7.39 -6.18 11.59
N LYS A 101 7.14 -7.42 11.98
CA LYS A 101 8.10 -8.23 12.73
C LYS A 101 9.19 -8.83 11.83
N LYS A 102 8.81 -9.33 10.65
CA LYS A 102 9.72 -10.04 9.73
C LYS A 102 9.73 -9.47 8.32
N VAL A 103 8.55 -9.31 7.72
CA VAL A 103 8.41 -8.93 6.30
C VAL A 103 7.31 -7.89 6.13
N PHE A 104 7.49 -6.94 5.21
CA PHE A 104 6.38 -6.16 4.68
C PHE A 104 6.35 -6.20 3.16
N VAL A 105 5.14 -6.07 2.60
CA VAL A 105 4.89 -6.03 1.16
C VAL A 105 3.93 -4.89 0.86
N ILE A 106 4.36 -3.96 0.02
CA ILE A 106 3.54 -2.85 -0.45
C ILE A 106 3.44 -2.94 -1.96
N SER A 107 2.22 -3.02 -2.49
CA SER A 107 1.99 -2.88 -3.92
C SER A 107 1.36 -1.54 -4.26
N THR A 108 1.72 -0.97 -5.41
CA THR A 108 1.15 0.28 -5.93
C THR A 108 1.23 0.31 -7.46
N PRO A 109 0.28 0.96 -8.15
CA PRO A 109 0.41 1.22 -9.57
C PRO A 109 1.68 2.01 -9.88
N ASN A 110 2.33 1.64 -10.99
CA ASN A 110 3.51 2.38 -11.43
C ASN A 110 3.08 3.66 -12.15
N ARG A 111 3.49 4.81 -11.65
CA ARG A 111 3.23 6.12 -12.26
C ARG A 111 3.58 6.19 -13.75
N TYR A 112 4.56 5.43 -14.20
CA TYR A 112 5.00 5.44 -15.60
C TYR A 112 4.40 4.32 -16.47
N TYR A 113 3.35 3.64 -15.98
CA TYR A 113 2.54 2.80 -16.85
C TYR A 113 1.73 3.68 -17.82
N PRO A 114 1.60 3.35 -19.10
CA PRO A 114 0.99 4.25 -20.09
C PRO A 114 -0.43 4.70 -19.78
N ILE A 115 -1.23 3.87 -19.11
CA ILE A 115 -2.63 4.16 -18.76
C ILE A 115 -2.74 4.19 -17.23
N ASP A 116 -3.17 5.32 -16.67
CA ASP A 116 -3.49 5.40 -15.25
C ASP A 116 -4.72 4.53 -14.93
N PHE A 117 -4.59 3.62 -13.99
CA PHE A 117 -5.68 2.69 -13.61
C PHE A 117 -6.88 3.39 -12.98
N HIS A 118 -6.73 4.59 -12.43
CA HIS A 118 -7.79 5.35 -11.77
C HIS A 118 -8.58 6.20 -12.76
N THR A 119 -7.88 6.99 -13.57
CA THR A 119 -8.51 7.94 -14.49
C THR A 119 -8.77 7.33 -15.87
N LYS A 120 -8.11 6.22 -16.21
CA LYS A 120 -8.13 5.55 -17.53
C LYS A 120 -7.57 6.40 -18.68
N ILE A 121 -6.92 7.52 -18.37
CA ILE A 121 -6.38 8.44 -19.37
C ILE A 121 -4.93 8.06 -19.68
N PRO A 122 -4.59 7.83 -20.97
CA PRO A 122 -3.22 7.56 -21.35
C PRO A 122 -2.29 8.77 -21.14
N PHE A 123 -1.10 8.53 -20.62
CA PHE A 123 0.05 9.44 -20.53
C PHE A 123 -0.16 10.73 -19.71
N LEU A 124 -1.38 11.13 -19.38
CA LEU A 124 -1.67 12.40 -18.70
C LEU A 124 -0.94 12.51 -17.35
N HIS A 125 -0.88 11.42 -16.59
CA HIS A 125 -0.21 11.34 -15.28
C HIS A 125 1.32 11.37 -15.36
N TRP A 126 1.90 11.34 -16.58
CA TRP A 126 3.35 11.54 -16.77
C TRP A 126 3.74 13.01 -16.65
N LEU A 127 2.79 13.94 -16.87
CA LEU A 127 3.03 15.36 -16.69
C LEU A 127 3.43 15.66 -15.24
N PRO A 128 4.11 16.79 -14.97
CA PRO A 128 4.32 17.27 -13.62
C PRO A 128 2.99 17.31 -12.85
N LYS A 129 3.00 16.90 -11.59
CA LYS A 129 1.78 16.69 -10.76
C LYS A 129 0.85 17.91 -10.80
N THR A 130 1.38 19.13 -10.83
CA THR A 130 0.59 20.36 -10.89
C THR A 130 -0.25 20.43 -12.17
N TYR A 131 0.35 20.23 -13.33
CA TYR A 131 -0.36 20.26 -14.62
C TYR A 131 -1.33 19.11 -14.75
N HIS A 132 -0.93 17.91 -14.36
CA HIS A 132 -1.81 16.73 -14.30
C HIS A 132 -3.09 17.04 -13.51
N ARG A 133 -2.97 17.56 -12.30
CA ARG A 133 -4.13 17.92 -11.45
C ARG A 133 -4.99 19.03 -12.02
N GLN A 134 -4.39 20.04 -12.65
CA GLN A 134 -5.15 21.12 -13.32
C GLN A 134 -6.01 20.57 -14.46
N ILE A 135 -5.43 19.73 -15.32
CA ILE A 135 -6.16 19.11 -16.44
C ILE A 135 -7.29 18.22 -15.92
N LEU A 136 -7.03 17.39 -14.90
CA LEU A 136 -8.08 16.56 -14.28
C LEU A 136 -9.25 17.39 -13.77
N LYS A 137 -9.02 18.57 -13.18
CA LYS A 137 -10.10 19.49 -12.78
C LYS A 137 -10.92 19.98 -13.96
N ILE A 138 -10.25 20.39 -15.05
CA ILE A 138 -10.88 20.94 -16.25
C ILE A 138 -11.79 19.90 -16.91
N ILE A 139 -11.36 18.64 -16.97
CA ILE A 139 -12.13 17.54 -17.61
C ILE A 139 -13.14 16.87 -16.67
N GLY A 140 -13.41 17.45 -15.48
CA GLY A 140 -14.44 16.96 -14.57
C GLY A 140 -14.00 15.84 -13.62
N LEU A 141 -12.73 15.45 -13.63
CA LEU A 141 -12.18 14.41 -12.74
C LEU A 141 -11.61 15.01 -11.44
N SER A 142 -12.34 15.96 -10.85
CA SER A 142 -11.91 16.72 -9.67
C SER A 142 -11.57 15.87 -8.46
N PHE A 143 -12.16 14.67 -8.30
CA PHE A 143 -11.82 13.73 -7.24
C PHE A 143 -10.35 13.32 -7.33
N TYR A 144 -9.89 12.85 -8.48
CA TYR A 144 -8.51 12.42 -8.70
C TYR A 144 -7.51 13.58 -8.85
N ALA A 145 -8.01 14.81 -9.01
CA ALA A 145 -7.16 16.00 -9.03
C ALA A 145 -6.66 16.41 -7.64
N LYS A 146 -7.27 15.88 -6.57
CA LYS A 146 -6.86 16.14 -5.20
C LYS A 146 -5.74 15.18 -4.79
N GLU A 147 -4.69 15.73 -4.16
CA GLU A 147 -3.55 14.94 -3.70
C GLU A 147 -3.95 13.88 -2.68
N GLU A 148 -4.89 14.21 -1.83
CA GLU A 148 -5.45 13.33 -0.81
C GLU A 148 -6.11 12.06 -1.37
N ASN A 149 -6.58 12.11 -2.63
CA ASN A 149 -7.28 11.00 -3.28
C ASN A 149 -6.39 10.21 -4.25
N LEU A 150 -5.37 10.87 -4.86
CA LEU A 150 -4.47 10.20 -5.79
C LEU A 150 -3.10 10.87 -5.83
N ASN A 151 -2.07 10.15 -5.43
CA ASN A 151 -0.68 10.56 -5.49
C ASN A 151 0.23 9.41 -5.93
N LEU A 152 0.25 9.14 -7.24
CA LEU A 152 0.97 8.02 -7.84
C LEU A 152 2.48 8.08 -7.59
N LEU A 153 3.06 6.90 -7.40
CA LEU A 153 4.47 6.68 -7.12
C LEU A 153 5.19 6.02 -8.30
N SER A 154 6.45 6.39 -8.46
CA SER A 154 7.39 5.70 -9.33
C SER A 154 8.33 4.78 -8.53
N LYS A 155 9.04 3.89 -9.21
CA LYS A 155 10.11 3.09 -8.59
C LYS A 155 11.17 3.96 -7.92
N LYS A 156 11.48 5.13 -8.51
CA LYS A 156 12.46 6.08 -7.96
C LYS A 156 12.00 6.67 -6.63
N ASP A 157 10.70 6.95 -6.48
CA ASP A 157 10.13 7.47 -5.24
C ASP A 157 10.24 6.40 -4.13
N LEU A 158 9.89 5.15 -4.42
CA LEU A 158 10.03 4.04 -3.47
C LEU A 158 11.48 3.83 -3.02
N ILE A 159 12.45 3.89 -3.95
CA ILE A 159 13.87 3.83 -3.61
C ILE A 159 14.26 4.98 -2.69
N LEU A 160 13.79 6.20 -2.99
CA LEU A 160 14.09 7.38 -2.16
C LEU A 160 13.48 7.27 -0.76
N PHE A 161 12.28 6.69 -0.65
CA PHE A 161 11.65 6.45 0.65
C PHE A 161 12.45 5.45 1.48
N MET A 162 12.98 4.40 0.86
CA MET A 162 13.73 3.36 1.56
C MET A 162 15.13 3.78 2.01
N LYS A 163 15.71 4.86 1.44
CA LYS A 163 17.09 5.29 1.75
C LYS A 163 17.38 5.55 3.23
N LYS A 164 16.38 5.94 4.02
CA LYS A 164 16.56 6.25 5.45
C LYS A 164 16.54 5.01 6.35
N TYR A 165 16.17 3.84 5.79
CA TYR A 165 16.05 2.62 6.58
C TYR A 165 17.17 1.64 6.25
N ASP A 166 17.73 1.02 7.28
CA ASP A 166 18.68 -0.09 7.13
C ASP A 166 17.92 -1.42 7.02
N PHE A 167 17.29 -1.63 5.86
CA PHE A 167 16.52 -2.83 5.54
C PHE A 167 17.03 -3.50 4.28
N ASN A 168 16.99 -4.83 4.26
CA ASN A 168 17.08 -5.56 3.00
C ASN A 168 15.75 -5.41 2.26
N TYR A 169 15.74 -4.73 1.12
CA TYR A 169 14.53 -4.58 0.34
C TYR A 169 14.75 -4.89 -1.15
N LYS A 170 13.66 -5.26 -1.81
CA LYS A 170 13.60 -5.49 -3.26
C LYS A 170 12.35 -4.85 -3.82
N ILE A 171 12.46 -4.23 -5.01
CA ILE A 171 11.32 -3.72 -5.75
C ILE A 171 11.16 -4.59 -7.00
N LEU A 172 10.05 -5.34 -7.04
CA LEU A 172 9.65 -6.14 -8.19
C LEU A 172 8.76 -5.30 -9.11
N ASN A 173 8.84 -5.58 -10.41
CA ASN A 173 7.96 -4.99 -11.41
C ASN A 173 6.98 -6.05 -11.87
N ILE A 174 5.69 -5.79 -11.74
CA ILE A 174 4.64 -6.58 -12.38
C ILE A 174 4.39 -5.99 -13.75
N LYS A 175 4.37 -6.84 -14.76
CA LYS A 175 4.18 -6.43 -16.15
C LYS A 175 2.77 -6.75 -16.63
N LEU A 176 2.18 -5.80 -17.35
CA LEU A 176 1.00 -5.97 -18.17
C LEU A 176 1.38 -5.56 -19.60
N PHE A 177 1.14 -6.42 -20.59
CA PHE A 177 1.60 -6.22 -21.99
C PHE A 177 3.10 -5.87 -22.10
N ASN A 178 3.96 -6.58 -21.36
CA ASN A 178 5.42 -6.35 -21.26
C ASN A 178 5.86 -4.99 -20.70
N ILE A 179 4.95 -4.13 -20.25
CA ILE A 179 5.24 -2.84 -19.62
C ILE A 179 4.99 -2.95 -18.11
N ASN A 180 5.87 -2.34 -17.31
CA ASN A 180 5.77 -2.37 -15.85
C ASN A 180 4.53 -1.62 -15.36
N SER A 181 3.48 -2.34 -15.00
CA SER A 181 2.17 -1.80 -14.58
C SER A 181 2.12 -1.51 -13.08
N ASN A 182 2.66 -2.40 -12.27
CA ASN A 182 2.66 -2.26 -10.82
C ASN A 182 4.06 -2.48 -10.26
N LEU A 183 4.30 -1.88 -9.10
CA LEU A 183 5.50 -2.02 -8.31
C LEU A 183 5.16 -2.77 -7.02
N ILE A 184 6.01 -3.72 -6.62
CA ILE A 184 5.90 -4.41 -5.33
C ILE A 184 7.20 -4.16 -4.57
N LEU A 185 7.11 -3.39 -3.49
CA LEU A 185 8.18 -3.19 -2.53
C LEU A 185 8.08 -4.28 -1.46
N ILE A 186 9.13 -5.06 -1.31
CA ILE A 186 9.27 -6.09 -0.28
C ILE A 186 10.43 -5.70 0.61
N GLY A 187 10.21 -5.56 1.91
CA GLY A 187 11.27 -5.36 2.89
C GLY A 187 11.34 -6.53 3.86
N ILE A 188 12.54 -6.95 4.19
CA ILE A 188 12.82 -8.06 5.12
C ILE A 188 13.67 -7.49 6.25
N LYS A 189 13.20 -7.66 7.50
CA LYS A 189 13.94 -7.25 8.70
C LYS A 189 15.21 -8.08 8.81
N LYS A 190 16.33 -7.43 9.13
CA LYS A 190 17.56 -8.14 9.49
C LYS A 190 17.37 -8.69 10.92
N PHE A 191 17.66 -9.96 11.12
CA PHE A 191 17.68 -10.62 12.42
C PHE A 191 19.09 -10.67 12.94
#